data_06958688aa2d7bfae73ac1ac24c97cc3
#
_entry.id   06958688aa2d7bfae73ac1ac24c97cc3
#
_cell.length_a   1.000
_cell.length_b   1.000
_cell.length_c   1.000
_cell.angle_alpha   90.00
_cell.angle_beta   90.00
_cell.angle_gamma   90.00
#
_symmetry.space_group_name_H-M   'P 1'
#
loop_
_entity.id
_entity.type
_entity.pdbx_description
1 polymer ?
#
loop_
_entity_poly.entity_id
_entity_poly.type
_entity_poly.pdbx_seq_one_letter_code
_entity_poly.pdbx_strand_id
1 'polypeptide(L)'
;MEKLSYALGMIIGHNLKGMNIEGLNTQEFSAGVAAVLAGEKTTLTDIEAQTLVQKYMQEKEAEASKAARAEGEAFLAENAKKDDVVVLPSGLQYTVLTEGAGKKPSATDQVKCHYEGRLISGEVFDSSYRRGEPAVFPLNGVIAGWTEGVQLMGEGAKFRFFIPYHLAYGERG
;
A
#
# COMPACT_ATOMS: atom_id res chain seq x y z
N MET A 1 12.41 -21.21 -34.27
CA MET A 1 12.95 -19.97 -33.70
C MET A 1 11.90 -18.86 -33.66
N GLU A 2 11.11 -18.63 -34.72
CA GLU A 2 10.09 -17.54 -34.72
C GLU A 2 9.06 -17.62 -33.61
N LYS A 3 8.49 -18.81 -33.33
CA LYS A 3 7.54 -19.01 -32.23
C LYS A 3 8.15 -18.73 -30.83
N LEU A 4 9.42 -19.05 -30.64
CA LEU A 4 10.12 -18.78 -29.39
C LEU A 4 10.34 -17.27 -29.20
N SER A 5 10.78 -16.58 -30.24
CA SER A 5 10.98 -15.14 -30.24
C SER A 5 9.66 -14.40 -29.91
N TYR A 6 8.56 -14.83 -30.57
CA TYR A 6 7.24 -14.27 -30.28
C TYR A 6 6.79 -14.54 -28.83
N ALA A 7 7.01 -15.76 -28.32
CA ALA A 7 6.67 -16.11 -26.93
C ALA A 7 7.46 -15.28 -25.91
N LEU A 8 8.76 -15.04 -26.13
CA LEU A 8 9.57 -14.15 -25.30
C LEU A 8 9.04 -12.72 -25.33
N GLY A 9 8.66 -12.22 -26.52
CA GLY A 9 8.02 -10.92 -26.66
C GLY A 9 6.72 -10.81 -25.86
N MET A 10 5.88 -11.86 -25.88
CA MET A 10 4.64 -11.89 -25.07
C MET A 10 4.93 -11.81 -23.57
N ILE A 11 5.90 -12.58 -23.07
CA ILE A 11 6.28 -12.56 -21.64
C ILE A 11 6.76 -11.17 -21.23
N ILE A 12 7.66 -10.57 -22.00
CA ILE A 12 8.17 -9.22 -21.76
C ILE A 12 7.02 -8.20 -21.84
N GLY A 13 6.13 -8.31 -22.82
CA GLY A 13 4.96 -7.45 -22.98
C GLY A 13 4.02 -7.51 -21.78
N HIS A 14 3.77 -8.68 -21.20
CA HIS A 14 2.99 -8.83 -19.98
C HIS A 14 3.67 -8.14 -18.77
N ASN A 15 4.99 -8.30 -18.64
CA ASN A 15 5.74 -7.64 -17.58
C ASN A 15 5.69 -6.11 -17.72
N LEU A 16 5.92 -5.57 -18.92
CA LEU A 16 5.84 -4.14 -19.19
C LEU A 16 4.44 -3.58 -18.95
N LYS A 17 3.39 -4.33 -19.31
CA LYS A 17 2.01 -3.96 -18.99
C LYS A 17 1.76 -3.92 -17.49
N GLY A 18 2.31 -4.86 -16.72
CA GLY A 18 2.23 -4.88 -15.26
C GLY A 18 2.95 -3.71 -14.59
N MET A 19 3.97 -3.14 -15.24
CA MET A 19 4.69 -1.95 -14.77
C MET A 19 3.95 -0.64 -15.07
N ASN A 20 2.79 -0.67 -15.71
CA ASN A 20 1.98 0.51 -16.07
C ASN A 20 2.77 1.61 -16.81
N ILE A 21 3.68 1.23 -17.71
CA ILE A 21 4.44 2.17 -18.54
C ILE A 21 3.51 2.70 -19.63
N GLU A 22 3.14 3.96 -19.51
CA GLU A 22 2.28 4.63 -20.48
C GLU A 22 3.08 5.14 -21.67
N GLY A 23 2.49 5.04 -22.86
CA GLY A 23 3.08 5.61 -24.08
C GLY A 23 4.35 4.92 -24.58
N LEU A 24 4.60 3.66 -24.17
CA LEU A 24 5.76 2.90 -24.63
C LEU A 24 5.77 2.79 -26.15
N ASN A 25 6.81 3.35 -26.78
CA ASN A 25 7.08 3.15 -28.22
C ASN A 25 7.69 1.78 -28.44
N THR A 26 6.91 0.85 -28.99
CA THR A 26 7.33 -0.53 -29.23
C THR A 26 8.42 -0.63 -30.31
N GLN A 27 8.53 0.32 -31.24
CA GLN A 27 9.58 0.34 -32.25
C GLN A 27 10.92 0.69 -31.62
N GLU A 28 10.98 1.76 -30.81
CA GLU A 28 12.18 2.13 -30.07
C GLU A 28 12.59 1.04 -29.07
N PHE A 29 11.61 0.45 -28.38
CA PHE A 29 11.86 -0.68 -27.50
C PHE A 29 12.52 -1.86 -28.23
N SER A 30 11.97 -2.25 -29.37
CA SER A 30 12.54 -3.35 -30.17
C SER A 30 13.90 -3.01 -30.78
N ALA A 31 14.14 -1.76 -31.14
CA ALA A 31 15.45 -1.29 -31.62
C ALA A 31 16.52 -1.39 -30.51
N GLY A 32 16.19 -0.98 -29.30
CA GLY A 32 17.09 -1.13 -28.14
C GLY A 32 17.43 -2.60 -27.86
N VAL A 33 16.44 -3.49 -27.89
CA VAL A 33 16.66 -4.93 -27.72
C VAL A 33 17.55 -5.49 -28.83
N ALA A 34 17.30 -5.11 -30.08
CA ALA A 34 18.08 -5.58 -31.23
C ALA A 34 19.54 -5.14 -31.15
N ALA A 35 19.80 -3.87 -30.82
CA ALA A 35 21.15 -3.32 -30.67
C ALA A 35 21.96 -4.08 -29.60
N VAL A 36 21.36 -4.34 -28.45
CA VAL A 36 22.02 -5.09 -27.37
C VAL A 36 22.33 -6.53 -27.79
N LEU A 37 21.37 -7.23 -28.43
CA LEU A 37 21.55 -8.62 -28.87
C LEU A 37 22.60 -8.75 -29.98
N ALA A 38 22.72 -7.72 -30.82
CA ALA A 38 23.70 -7.69 -31.93
C ALA A 38 25.11 -7.23 -31.43
N GLY A 39 25.24 -6.75 -30.20
CA GLY A 39 26.47 -6.17 -29.70
C GLY A 39 26.83 -4.85 -30.38
N GLU A 40 25.85 -4.16 -30.94
CA GLU A 40 26.01 -2.86 -31.58
C GLU A 40 26.09 -1.73 -30.58
N LYS A 41 26.61 -0.58 -31.04
CA LYS A 41 26.64 0.63 -30.19
C LYS A 41 25.21 1.12 -29.96
N THR A 42 24.81 1.15 -28.69
CA THR A 42 23.53 1.70 -28.25
C THR A 42 23.55 3.23 -28.25
N THR A 43 22.39 3.86 -28.37
CA THR A 43 22.22 5.32 -28.30
C THR A 43 22.41 5.87 -26.88
N LEU A 44 22.18 5.03 -25.87
CA LEU A 44 22.40 5.30 -24.45
C LEU A 44 23.41 4.32 -23.89
N THR A 45 24.19 4.74 -22.93
CA THR A 45 24.97 3.83 -22.08
C THR A 45 24.05 3.07 -21.12
N ASP A 46 24.50 1.94 -20.60
CA ASP A 46 23.73 1.16 -19.60
C ASP A 46 23.37 2.01 -18.36
N ILE A 47 24.28 2.88 -17.92
CA ILE A 47 24.04 3.77 -16.77
C ILE A 47 22.97 4.81 -17.09
N GLU A 48 23.00 5.42 -18.27
CA GLU A 48 21.97 6.37 -18.70
C GLU A 48 20.61 5.69 -18.82
N ALA A 49 20.55 4.50 -19.40
CA ALA A 49 19.34 3.74 -19.55
C ALA A 49 18.74 3.37 -18.16
N GLN A 50 19.57 2.87 -17.25
CA GLN A 50 19.13 2.54 -15.88
C GLN A 50 18.63 3.79 -15.14
N THR A 51 19.36 4.89 -15.24
CA THR A 51 19.00 6.17 -14.59
C THR A 51 17.66 6.69 -15.10
N LEU A 52 17.45 6.63 -16.42
CA LEU A 52 16.20 7.08 -17.05
C LEU A 52 15.00 6.25 -16.60
N VAL A 53 15.15 4.92 -16.62
CA VAL A 53 14.08 4.02 -16.15
C VAL A 53 13.79 4.21 -14.67
N GLN A 54 14.83 4.31 -13.84
CA GLN A 54 14.66 4.52 -12.40
C GLN A 54 13.95 5.85 -12.10
N LYS A 55 14.34 6.92 -12.78
CA LYS A 55 13.68 8.22 -12.63
C LYS A 55 12.20 8.16 -13.01
N TYR A 56 11.87 7.55 -14.15
CA TYR A 56 10.50 7.37 -14.58
C TYR A 56 9.65 6.59 -13.55
N MET A 57 10.21 5.49 -13.03
CA MET A 57 9.51 4.68 -12.02
C MET A 57 9.30 5.45 -10.71
N GLN A 58 10.30 6.23 -10.26
CA GLN A 58 10.16 7.08 -9.08
C GLN A 58 9.10 8.17 -9.25
N GLU A 59 9.04 8.81 -10.43
CA GLU A 59 8.03 9.83 -10.74
C GLU A 59 6.62 9.21 -10.73
N LYS A 60 6.45 8.03 -11.33
CA LYS A 60 5.16 7.30 -11.33
C LYS A 60 4.73 6.87 -9.94
N GLU A 61 5.66 6.36 -9.12
CA GLU A 61 5.40 6.01 -7.72
C GLU A 61 4.98 7.24 -6.91
N ALA A 62 5.66 8.38 -7.10
CA ALA A 62 5.32 9.63 -6.42
C ALA A 62 3.94 10.16 -6.83
N GLU A 63 3.59 10.09 -8.13
CA GLU A 63 2.25 10.46 -8.62
C GLU A 63 1.16 9.57 -8.02
N ALA A 64 1.36 8.24 -8.04
CA ALA A 64 0.42 7.27 -7.48
C ALA A 64 0.23 7.48 -5.96
N SER A 65 1.33 7.69 -5.23
CA SER A 65 1.31 7.97 -3.80
C SER A 65 0.59 9.28 -3.48
N LYS A 66 0.80 10.33 -4.29
CA LYS A 66 0.09 11.61 -4.15
C LYS A 66 -1.42 11.47 -4.39
N ALA A 67 -1.81 10.72 -5.42
CA ALA A 67 -3.21 10.45 -5.72
C ALA A 67 -3.89 9.66 -4.60
N ALA A 68 -3.24 8.58 -4.12
CA ALA A 68 -3.75 7.78 -3.01
C ALA A 68 -3.90 8.58 -1.71
N ARG A 69 -2.96 9.50 -1.43
CA ARG A 69 -3.07 10.41 -0.28
C ARG A 69 -4.27 11.35 -0.40
N ALA A 70 -4.44 11.96 -1.56
CA ALA A 70 -5.57 12.87 -1.79
C ALA A 70 -6.92 12.14 -1.65
N GLU A 71 -7.01 10.90 -2.15
CA GLU A 71 -8.19 10.05 -1.97
C GLU A 71 -8.41 9.70 -0.49
N GLY A 72 -7.35 9.34 0.23
CA GLY A 72 -7.39 9.05 1.67
C GLY A 72 -7.84 10.24 2.51
N GLU A 73 -7.30 11.42 2.24
CA GLU A 73 -7.67 12.65 2.94
C GLU A 73 -9.14 13.04 2.66
N ALA A 74 -9.59 12.92 1.41
CA ALA A 74 -10.98 13.17 1.03
C ALA A 74 -11.93 12.17 1.73
N PHE A 75 -11.57 10.89 1.76
CA PHE A 75 -12.32 9.88 2.49
C PHE A 75 -12.44 10.21 3.98
N LEU A 76 -11.34 10.54 4.65
CA LEU A 76 -11.34 10.90 6.08
C LEU A 76 -12.15 12.16 6.35
N ALA A 77 -12.09 13.16 5.48
CA ALA A 77 -12.87 14.38 5.61
C ALA A 77 -14.39 14.11 5.53
N GLU A 78 -14.83 13.25 4.62
CA GLU A 78 -16.22 12.82 4.54
C GLU A 78 -16.63 11.90 5.70
N ASN A 79 -15.74 10.99 6.10
CA ASN A 79 -16.01 10.06 7.19
C ASN A 79 -16.20 10.79 8.54
N ALA A 80 -15.43 11.85 8.77
CA ALA A 80 -15.52 12.68 9.97
C ALA A 80 -16.88 13.37 10.18
N LYS A 81 -17.70 13.45 9.12
CA LYS A 81 -19.05 14.06 9.20
C LYS A 81 -20.12 13.10 9.71
N LYS A 82 -19.79 11.84 9.89
CA LYS A 82 -20.73 10.81 10.38
C LYS A 82 -20.87 10.90 11.89
N ASP A 83 -22.08 10.78 12.38
CA ASP A 83 -22.41 10.91 13.81
C ASP A 83 -21.75 9.85 14.72
N ASP A 84 -21.46 8.68 14.16
CA ASP A 84 -20.85 7.55 14.88
C ASP A 84 -19.32 7.53 14.80
N VAL A 85 -18.71 8.52 14.15
CA VAL A 85 -17.25 8.63 14.00
C VAL A 85 -16.65 9.60 14.99
N VAL A 86 -15.71 9.12 15.75
CA VAL A 86 -14.89 9.94 16.66
C VAL A 86 -13.56 10.27 15.97
N VAL A 87 -13.18 11.54 15.96
CA VAL A 87 -11.93 12.05 15.41
C VAL A 87 -10.99 12.46 16.52
N LEU A 88 -9.79 11.89 16.55
CA LEU A 88 -8.74 12.23 17.51
C LEU A 88 -7.85 13.36 17.00
N PRO A 89 -7.14 14.08 17.88
CA PRO A 89 -6.23 15.16 17.48
C PRO A 89 -5.11 14.75 16.54
N SER A 90 -4.73 13.46 16.54
CA SER A 90 -3.75 12.86 15.61
C SER A 90 -4.27 12.72 14.20
N GLY A 91 -5.59 12.85 13.98
CA GLY A 91 -6.28 12.56 12.75
C GLY A 91 -6.78 11.11 12.66
N LEU A 92 -6.46 10.25 13.60
CA LEU A 92 -7.05 8.92 13.69
C LEU A 92 -8.55 9.04 13.90
N GLN A 93 -9.34 8.27 13.15
CA GLN A 93 -10.78 8.21 13.34
C GLN A 93 -11.19 6.79 13.70
N TYR A 94 -12.26 6.67 14.48
CA TYR A 94 -12.80 5.36 14.83
C TYR A 94 -14.30 5.37 15.07
N THR A 95 -14.90 4.20 14.90
CA THR A 95 -16.28 3.90 15.30
C THR A 95 -16.28 2.72 16.25
N VAL A 96 -17.05 2.82 17.31
CA VAL A 96 -17.27 1.72 18.27
C VAL A 96 -18.34 0.79 17.72
N LEU A 97 -17.97 -0.45 17.39
CA LEU A 97 -18.91 -1.46 16.93
C LEU A 97 -19.48 -2.30 18.10
N THR A 98 -18.65 -2.51 19.11
CA THR A 98 -19.00 -3.19 20.35
C THR A 98 -18.16 -2.62 21.47
N GLU A 99 -18.79 -2.24 22.56
CA GLU A 99 -18.10 -1.80 23.78
C GLU A 99 -17.44 -2.99 24.48
N GLY A 100 -16.28 -2.77 25.07
CA GLY A 100 -15.60 -3.73 25.93
C GLY A 100 -15.82 -3.41 27.40
N ALA A 101 -15.83 -4.42 28.22
CA ALA A 101 -16.01 -4.28 29.69
C ALA A 101 -14.71 -4.50 30.47
N GLY A 102 -13.65 -4.97 29.83
CA GLY A 102 -12.37 -5.28 30.48
C GLY A 102 -11.40 -4.11 30.52
N LYS A 103 -10.17 -4.43 30.92
CA LYS A 103 -9.09 -3.43 31.02
C LYS A 103 -8.69 -2.91 29.63
N LYS A 104 -8.27 -1.65 29.59
CA LYS A 104 -7.63 -1.05 28.43
C LYS A 104 -6.11 -1.27 28.50
N PRO A 105 -5.44 -1.60 27.38
CA PRO A 105 -4.00 -1.78 27.39
C PRO A 105 -3.26 -0.46 27.42
N SER A 106 -2.04 -0.50 27.93
CA SER A 106 -1.05 0.57 27.76
C SER A 106 -0.24 0.36 26.49
N ALA A 107 0.50 1.38 26.06
CA ALA A 107 1.31 1.33 24.83
C ALA A 107 2.37 0.21 24.82
N THR A 108 2.80 -0.27 25.99
CA THR A 108 3.85 -1.29 26.13
C THR A 108 3.29 -2.70 26.37
N ASP A 109 1.97 -2.85 26.47
CA ASP A 109 1.36 -4.14 26.72
C ASP A 109 1.32 -5.02 25.46
N GLN A 110 1.30 -6.32 25.68
CA GLN A 110 0.95 -7.28 24.63
C GLN A 110 -0.57 -7.39 24.52
N VAL A 111 -1.06 -7.35 23.29
CA VAL A 111 -2.47 -7.51 22.99
C VAL A 111 -2.69 -8.73 22.11
N LYS A 112 -3.82 -9.40 22.32
CA LYS A 112 -4.31 -10.51 21.47
C LYS A 112 -5.62 -10.09 20.86
N CYS A 113 -5.68 -9.98 19.54
CA CYS A 113 -6.89 -9.56 18.87
C CYS A 113 -7.06 -10.20 17.49
N HIS A 114 -8.31 -10.30 17.08
CA HIS A 114 -8.62 -10.47 15.67
C HIS A 114 -8.70 -9.12 14.99
N TYR A 115 -8.25 -9.06 13.75
CA TYR A 115 -8.34 -7.86 12.93
C TYR A 115 -8.50 -8.17 11.44
N GLU A 116 -8.95 -7.17 10.73
CA GLU A 116 -8.99 -7.18 9.27
C GLU A 116 -8.62 -5.79 8.76
N GLY A 117 -7.57 -5.71 7.96
CA GLY A 117 -7.13 -4.51 7.27
C GLY A 117 -7.71 -4.43 5.87
N ARG A 118 -8.32 -3.28 5.54
CA ARG A 118 -8.90 -2.99 4.23
C ARG A 118 -8.37 -1.71 3.66
N LEU A 119 -8.18 -1.68 2.36
CA LEU A 119 -7.98 -0.46 1.61
C LEU A 119 -9.32 0.31 1.47
N ILE A 120 -9.27 1.59 1.06
CA ILE A 120 -10.47 2.39 0.77
C ILE A 120 -11.33 1.72 -0.30
N SER A 121 -10.71 1.04 -1.27
CA SER A 121 -11.39 0.24 -2.30
C SER A 121 -12.25 -0.91 -1.73
N GLY A 122 -12.08 -1.25 -0.44
CA GLY A 122 -12.71 -2.40 0.22
C GLY A 122 -11.88 -3.68 0.12
N GLU A 123 -10.79 -3.70 -0.61
CA GLU A 123 -9.89 -4.84 -0.71
C GLU A 123 -9.27 -5.16 0.65
N VAL A 124 -9.33 -6.43 1.05
CA VAL A 124 -8.70 -6.93 2.28
C VAL A 124 -7.26 -7.31 2.00
N PHE A 125 -6.32 -6.53 2.53
CA PHE A 125 -4.89 -6.78 2.38
C PHE A 125 -4.31 -7.67 3.50
N ASP A 126 -4.90 -7.65 4.71
CA ASP A 126 -4.50 -8.51 5.81
C ASP A 126 -5.69 -8.86 6.71
N SER A 127 -5.73 -10.10 7.23
CA SER A 127 -6.83 -10.58 8.08
C SER A 127 -6.40 -11.76 8.94
N SER A 128 -6.48 -11.60 10.25
CA SER A 128 -6.30 -12.69 11.20
C SER A 128 -7.44 -13.71 11.13
N TYR A 129 -8.62 -13.29 10.69
CA TYR A 129 -9.75 -14.22 10.47
C TYR A 129 -9.45 -15.20 9.33
N ARG A 130 -8.78 -14.76 8.27
CA ARG A 130 -8.35 -15.64 7.17
C ARG A 130 -7.30 -16.65 7.62
N ARG A 131 -6.48 -16.30 8.61
CA ARG A 131 -5.48 -17.20 9.21
C ARG A 131 -6.08 -18.17 10.24
N GLY A 132 -7.33 -17.92 10.68
CA GLY A 132 -8.04 -18.76 11.63
C GLY A 132 -7.61 -18.59 13.10
N GLU A 133 -6.69 -17.66 13.39
CA GLU A 133 -6.19 -17.41 14.75
C GLU A 133 -5.97 -15.92 15.01
N PRO A 134 -6.17 -15.46 16.27
CA PRO A 134 -5.88 -14.08 16.64
C PRO A 134 -4.39 -13.80 16.64
N ALA A 135 -4.01 -12.58 16.26
CA ALA A 135 -2.64 -12.12 16.34
C ALA A 135 -2.30 -11.68 17.76
N VAL A 136 -1.04 -11.92 18.17
CA VAL A 136 -0.47 -11.47 19.43
C VAL A 136 0.75 -10.63 19.12
N PHE A 137 0.78 -9.39 19.63
CA PHE A 137 1.87 -8.46 19.38
C PHE A 137 2.00 -7.43 20.49
N PRO A 138 3.22 -6.89 20.70
CA PRO A 138 3.41 -5.73 21.58
C PRO A 138 2.80 -4.49 20.90
N LEU A 139 2.04 -3.70 21.65
CA LEU A 139 1.28 -2.58 21.08
C LEU A 139 2.19 -1.45 20.55
N ASN A 140 3.41 -1.33 21.06
CA ASN A 140 4.43 -0.42 20.57
C ASN A 140 5.22 -0.94 19.36
N GLY A 141 4.94 -2.16 18.88
CA GLY A 141 5.58 -2.80 17.74
C GLY A 141 4.77 -2.74 16.44
N VAL A 142 3.64 -2.02 16.44
CA VAL A 142 2.73 -1.89 15.30
C VAL A 142 2.65 -0.44 14.82
N ILE A 143 1.87 -0.17 13.78
CA ILE A 143 1.67 1.19 13.24
C ILE A 143 1.11 2.13 14.31
N ALA A 144 1.49 3.42 14.24
CA ALA A 144 1.15 4.42 15.25
C ALA A 144 -0.37 4.53 15.50
N GLY A 145 -1.19 4.44 14.46
CA GLY A 145 -2.64 4.45 14.59
C GLY A 145 -3.20 3.29 15.42
N TRP A 146 -2.56 2.13 15.38
CA TRP A 146 -2.93 1.01 16.24
C TRP A 146 -2.45 1.22 17.68
N THR A 147 -1.21 1.67 17.85
CA THR A 147 -0.69 2.00 19.20
C THR A 147 -1.60 2.98 19.90
N GLU A 148 -2.08 4.01 19.21
CA GLU A 148 -3.01 5.00 19.78
C GLU A 148 -4.41 4.42 19.97
N GLY A 149 -4.98 3.84 18.93
CA GLY A 149 -6.39 3.42 18.91
C GLY A 149 -6.71 2.25 19.82
N VAL A 150 -5.85 1.23 19.88
CA VAL A 150 -6.11 0.04 20.71
C VAL A 150 -6.07 0.35 22.20
N GLN A 151 -5.35 1.37 22.65
CA GLN A 151 -5.39 1.84 24.05
C GLN A 151 -6.78 2.39 24.46
N LEU A 152 -7.64 2.73 23.51
CA LEU A 152 -9.01 3.16 23.77
C LEU A 152 -9.97 1.99 24.00
N MET A 153 -9.57 0.78 23.56
CA MET A 153 -10.41 -0.42 23.57
C MET A 153 -10.29 -1.14 24.91
N GLY A 154 -11.42 -1.44 25.56
CA GLY A 154 -11.46 -2.42 26.64
C GLY A 154 -11.44 -3.86 26.09
N GLU A 155 -11.07 -4.84 26.91
CA GLU A 155 -11.17 -6.25 26.52
C GLU A 155 -12.60 -6.61 26.10
N GLY A 156 -12.73 -7.32 24.98
CA GLY A 156 -14.01 -7.67 24.37
C GLY A 156 -14.56 -6.59 23.43
N ALA A 157 -13.94 -5.43 23.33
CA ALA A 157 -14.34 -4.38 22.39
C ALA A 157 -14.11 -4.76 20.94
N LYS A 158 -14.92 -4.18 20.07
CA LYS A 158 -14.71 -4.21 18.62
C LYS A 158 -14.83 -2.79 18.07
N PHE A 159 -13.75 -2.29 17.52
CA PHE A 159 -13.69 -0.96 16.91
C PHE A 159 -13.36 -1.07 15.43
N ARG A 160 -13.75 -0.05 14.68
CA ARG A 160 -13.27 0.19 13.31
C ARG A 160 -12.45 1.45 13.32
N PHE A 161 -11.18 1.33 12.92
CA PHE A 161 -10.28 2.45 12.78
C PHE A 161 -10.19 2.87 11.32
N PHE A 162 -10.10 4.18 11.10
CA PHE A 162 -9.79 4.80 9.83
C PHE A 162 -8.49 5.57 10.04
N ILE A 163 -7.42 5.04 9.48
CA ILE A 163 -6.06 5.43 9.84
C ILE A 163 -5.46 6.26 8.71
N PRO A 164 -5.14 7.55 8.95
CA PRO A 164 -4.44 8.35 7.96
C PRO A 164 -3.03 7.78 7.68
N TYR A 165 -2.54 7.99 6.48
CA TYR A 165 -1.28 7.40 5.99
C TYR A 165 -0.08 7.62 6.92
N HIS A 166 0.03 8.81 7.55
CA HIS A 166 1.13 9.14 8.47
C HIS A 166 1.09 8.37 9.80
N LEU A 167 -0.04 7.79 10.16
CA LEU A 167 -0.21 6.89 11.32
C LEU A 167 -0.20 5.40 10.93
N ALA A 168 -0.02 5.10 9.64
CA ALA A 168 0.05 3.76 9.07
C ALA A 168 1.45 3.48 8.48
N TYR A 169 1.53 3.36 7.16
CA TYR A 169 2.76 2.98 6.45
C TYR A 169 3.51 4.18 5.84
N GLY A 170 3.04 5.40 6.08
CA GLY A 170 3.63 6.63 5.59
C GLY A 170 3.42 6.85 4.09
N GLU A 171 4.35 7.59 3.48
CA GLU A 171 4.22 8.04 2.07
C GLU A 171 4.37 6.92 1.04
N ARG A 172 4.86 5.75 1.43
CA ARG A 172 5.16 4.61 0.56
C ARG A 172 4.23 3.42 0.78
N GLY A 173 3.21 3.54 1.62
CA GLY A 173 2.26 2.50 1.94
C GLY A 173 0.99 2.53 1.10
#